data_3c06a9286f162bca9661c631c65d0ab1
#
_entry.id   3c06a9286f162bca9661c631c65d0ab1
#
_cell.length_a   1.000
_cell.length_b   1.000
_cell.length_c   1.000
_cell.angle_alpha   90.00
_cell.angle_beta   90.00
_cell.angle_gamma   90.00
#
_symmetry.space_group_name_H-M   'P 1'
#
loop_
_entity.id
_entity.type
_entity.pdbx_description
1 polymer ?
#
loop_
_entity_poly.entity_id
_entity_poly.type
_entity_poly.pdbx_seq_one_letter_code
_entity_poly.pdbx_strand_id
1 'polypeptide(L)'
;RPAARILREKGLPYVLYYPDALRVETPLGQKDYENLLRYDEMYLDEKGETDFKRVVKLLAFVDEGDSESEAIVDGAAAAIGLKALRTAPHSYEIVPPLADKGRALKITAKRLGVHFRMTAAVGDSMNDLPMLAVCGLPYAVSDASCELARFGFAVAGSDRNTDLPELFDKVSRGVL
;
A
#
# COMPACT_ATOMS: atom_id res chain seq x y z
N ARG A 1 11.46 -15.07 -5.73
CA ARG A 1 12.23 -15.44 -6.95
C ARG A 1 11.33 -15.61 -8.20
N PRO A 2 10.32 -16.52 -8.25
CA PRO A 2 9.60 -16.74 -9.52
C PRO A 2 8.89 -15.50 -10.06
N ALA A 3 8.15 -14.73 -9.23
CA ALA A 3 7.49 -13.52 -9.68
C ALA A 3 8.49 -12.49 -10.23
N ALA A 4 9.56 -12.18 -9.51
CA ALA A 4 10.61 -11.27 -9.96
C ALA A 4 11.25 -11.71 -11.29
N ARG A 5 11.43 -13.04 -11.49
CA ARG A 5 11.90 -13.58 -12.76
C ARG A 5 10.92 -13.33 -13.89
N ILE A 6 9.62 -13.58 -13.67
CA ILE A 6 8.58 -13.35 -14.68
C ILE A 6 8.55 -11.88 -15.09
N LEU A 7 8.55 -10.96 -14.12
CA LEU A 7 8.54 -9.53 -14.39
C LEU A 7 9.77 -9.11 -15.19
N ARG A 8 10.96 -9.60 -14.82
CA ARG A 8 12.22 -9.31 -15.54
C ARG A 8 12.19 -9.85 -16.98
N GLU A 9 11.75 -11.10 -17.20
CA GLU A 9 11.63 -11.71 -18.52
C GLU A 9 10.63 -10.97 -19.41
N LYS A 10 9.65 -10.30 -18.81
CA LYS A 10 8.65 -9.48 -19.50
C LYS A 10 9.03 -8.00 -19.60
N GLY A 11 10.18 -7.62 -19.08
CA GLY A 11 10.66 -6.23 -19.14
C GLY A 11 9.91 -5.26 -18.24
N LEU A 12 9.10 -5.76 -17.29
CA LEU A 12 8.36 -4.90 -16.35
C LEU A 12 9.26 -4.42 -15.23
N PRO A 13 9.29 -3.10 -14.95
CA PRO A 13 10.05 -2.54 -13.85
C PRO A 13 9.51 -2.98 -12.50
N TYR A 14 10.40 -3.28 -11.55
CA TYR A 14 10.00 -3.62 -10.19
C TYR A 14 11.07 -3.27 -9.15
N VAL A 15 10.62 -3.11 -7.92
CA VAL A 15 11.43 -2.83 -6.74
C VAL A 15 11.16 -3.88 -5.67
N LEU A 16 12.21 -4.33 -5.00
CA LEU A 16 12.13 -5.23 -3.85
C LEU A 16 12.27 -4.44 -2.56
N TYR A 17 11.33 -4.60 -1.64
CA TYR A 17 11.36 -4.02 -0.32
C TYR A 17 11.89 -5.04 0.69
N TYR A 18 12.85 -4.60 1.47
CA TYR A 18 13.41 -5.27 2.63
C TYR A 18 12.98 -4.53 3.91
N PRO A 19 13.14 -5.10 5.11
CA PRO A 19 12.82 -4.40 6.34
C PRO A 19 13.61 -3.09 6.56
N ASP A 20 14.77 -2.99 5.96
CA ASP A 20 15.80 -1.96 6.19
C ASP A 20 16.30 -1.29 4.89
N ALA A 21 15.81 -1.70 3.74
CA ALA A 21 16.25 -1.17 2.44
C ALA A 21 15.22 -1.44 1.34
N LEU A 22 15.36 -0.73 0.24
CA LEU A 22 14.72 -1.09 -1.02
C LEU A 22 15.77 -1.26 -2.13
N ARG A 23 15.45 -2.11 -3.09
CA ARG A 23 16.32 -2.37 -4.23
C ARG A 23 15.58 -2.24 -5.53
N VAL A 24 16.08 -1.40 -6.41
CA VAL A 24 15.63 -1.29 -7.78
C VAL A 24 16.33 -2.39 -8.60
N GLU A 25 15.58 -3.37 -9.05
CA GLU A 25 16.11 -4.53 -9.79
C GLU A 25 16.10 -4.35 -11.30
N THR A 26 15.32 -3.38 -11.79
CA THR A 26 15.20 -3.04 -13.22
C THR A 26 15.20 -1.53 -13.38
N PRO A 27 15.70 -0.99 -14.49
CA PRO A 27 15.65 0.44 -14.73
C PRO A 27 14.23 0.96 -14.59
N LEU A 28 14.04 1.94 -13.72
CA LEU A 28 12.80 2.69 -13.59
C LEU A 28 12.80 3.87 -14.56
N GLY A 29 11.63 4.24 -15.05
CA GLY A 29 11.44 5.54 -15.67
C GLY A 29 11.74 6.66 -14.67
N GLN A 30 12.19 7.83 -15.16
CA GLN A 30 12.55 8.94 -14.29
C GLN A 30 11.41 9.32 -13.33
N LYS A 31 10.17 9.35 -13.82
CA LYS A 31 8.97 9.67 -13.03
C LYS A 31 8.72 8.65 -11.90
N ASP A 32 8.89 7.37 -12.19
CA ASP A 32 8.69 6.31 -11.18
C ASP A 32 9.78 6.36 -10.12
N TYR A 33 11.01 6.64 -10.53
CA TYR A 33 12.14 6.82 -9.63
C TYR A 33 11.96 8.05 -8.72
N GLU A 34 11.53 9.19 -9.26
CA GLU A 34 11.23 10.40 -8.49
C GLU A 34 10.06 10.18 -7.51
N ASN A 35 9.01 9.47 -7.94
CA ASN A 35 7.91 9.10 -7.06
C ASN A 35 8.36 8.16 -5.94
N LEU A 36 9.18 7.17 -6.25
CA LEU A 36 9.74 6.25 -5.26
C LEU A 36 10.53 7.02 -4.19
N LEU A 37 11.44 7.90 -4.60
CA LEU A 37 12.26 8.70 -3.68
C LEU A 37 11.44 9.69 -2.83
N ARG A 38 10.31 10.18 -3.34
CA ARG A 38 9.46 11.12 -2.62
C ARG A 38 8.77 10.49 -1.40
N TYR A 39 8.45 9.20 -1.48
CA TYR A 39 7.68 8.48 -0.45
C TYR A 39 8.54 7.57 0.42
N ASP A 40 9.71 7.17 -0.07
CA ASP A 40 10.61 6.26 0.62
C ASP A 40 11.99 6.90 0.80
N GLU A 41 12.23 7.52 1.95
CA GLU A 41 13.58 7.93 2.40
C GLU A 41 14.49 6.73 2.72
N MET A 42 14.06 5.53 2.33
CA MET A 42 14.79 4.30 2.60
C MET A 42 16.04 4.20 1.75
N TYR A 43 17.09 3.65 2.33
CA TYR A 43 18.36 3.40 1.65
C TYR A 43 18.18 2.57 0.38
N LEU A 44 18.48 3.15 -0.76
CA LEU A 44 18.69 2.42 -2.01
C LEU A 44 19.96 1.57 -1.88
N ASP A 45 19.78 0.25 -1.81
CA ASP A 45 20.91 -0.68 -1.91
C ASP A 45 21.16 -1.05 -3.36
N GLU A 46 22.10 -0.33 -3.98
CA GLU A 46 22.49 -0.56 -5.38
C GLU A 46 23.49 -1.71 -5.59
N LYS A 47 24.11 -2.23 -4.52
CA LYS A 47 25.31 -3.07 -4.62
C LYS A 47 25.24 -4.44 -3.96
N GLY A 48 24.21 -4.73 -3.19
CA GLY A 48 24.10 -6.00 -2.48
C GLY A 48 23.56 -7.15 -3.35
N GLU A 49 23.75 -8.38 -2.94
CA GLU A 49 23.10 -9.55 -3.55
C GLU A 49 21.64 -9.62 -3.13
N THR A 50 20.75 -10.03 -4.06
CA THR A 50 19.31 -10.16 -3.79
C THR A 50 19.03 -11.37 -2.91
N ASP A 51 18.72 -11.13 -1.64
CA ASP A 51 18.23 -12.18 -0.73
C ASP A 51 16.70 -12.21 -0.69
N PHE A 52 16.11 -13.03 -1.53
CA PHE A 52 14.65 -13.20 -1.61
C PHE A 52 13.99 -13.72 -0.32
N LYS A 53 14.74 -14.24 0.65
CA LYS A 53 14.18 -14.68 1.95
C LYS A 53 13.83 -13.50 2.83
N ARG A 54 14.48 -12.36 2.62
CA ARG A 54 14.25 -11.11 3.37
C ARG A 54 13.27 -10.16 2.69
N VAL A 55 12.87 -10.44 1.44
CA VAL A 55 11.93 -9.59 0.72
C VAL A 55 10.56 -9.64 1.41
N VAL A 56 10.06 -8.48 1.81
CA VAL A 56 8.75 -8.31 2.47
C VAL A 56 7.65 -7.91 1.51
N LYS A 57 8.01 -7.22 0.42
CA LYS A 57 7.08 -6.74 -0.60
C LYS A 57 7.82 -6.58 -1.94
N LEU A 58 7.11 -6.80 -3.03
CA LEU A 58 7.55 -6.43 -4.38
C LEU A 58 6.57 -5.39 -4.92
N LEU A 59 7.10 -4.28 -5.42
CA LEU A 59 6.35 -3.24 -6.12
C LEU A 59 6.68 -3.32 -7.61
N ALA A 60 5.68 -3.57 -8.45
CA ALA A 60 5.80 -3.55 -9.91
C ALA A 60 5.21 -2.25 -10.45
N PHE A 61 5.81 -1.73 -11.52
CA PHE A 61 5.32 -0.55 -12.22
C PHE A 61 4.69 -0.97 -13.55
N VAL A 62 3.51 -0.43 -13.82
CA VAL A 62 2.70 -0.72 -15.00
C VAL A 62 2.09 0.59 -15.47
N ASP A 63 2.14 0.87 -16.76
CA ASP A 63 1.50 2.06 -17.31
C ASP A 63 -0.03 1.98 -17.16
N GLU A 64 -0.64 3.13 -16.92
CA GLU A 64 -2.09 3.21 -16.74
C GLU A 64 -2.83 2.76 -18.00
N GLY A 65 -3.73 1.78 -17.86
CA GLY A 65 -4.49 1.21 -18.96
C GLY A 65 -3.78 0.10 -19.75
N ASP A 66 -2.54 -0.26 -19.37
CA ASP A 66 -1.84 -1.41 -19.94
C ASP A 66 -2.34 -2.73 -19.32
N SER A 67 -3.48 -3.19 -19.78
CA SER A 67 -4.12 -4.43 -19.31
C SER A 67 -3.28 -5.69 -19.53
N GLU A 68 -2.38 -5.69 -20.50
CA GLU A 68 -1.48 -6.83 -20.75
C GLU A 68 -0.44 -6.91 -19.60
N SER A 69 0.20 -5.82 -19.27
CA SER A 69 1.16 -5.76 -18.16
C SER A 69 0.48 -6.00 -16.80
N GLU A 70 -0.75 -5.50 -16.59
CA GLU A 70 -1.56 -5.80 -15.41
C GLU A 70 -1.78 -7.32 -15.27
N ALA A 71 -2.19 -7.99 -16.33
CA ALA A 71 -2.39 -9.44 -16.34
C ALA A 71 -1.09 -10.23 -16.09
N ILE A 72 0.05 -9.73 -16.54
CA ILE A 72 1.37 -10.31 -16.25
C ILE A 72 1.68 -10.21 -14.75
N VAL A 73 1.44 -9.06 -14.13
CA VAL A 73 1.66 -8.86 -12.68
C VAL A 73 0.76 -9.77 -11.85
N ASP A 74 -0.53 -9.85 -12.19
CA ASP A 74 -1.48 -10.76 -11.53
C ASP A 74 -1.06 -12.22 -11.68
N GLY A 75 -0.69 -12.64 -12.89
CA GLY A 75 -0.20 -13.98 -13.18
C GLY A 75 1.08 -14.31 -12.42
N ALA A 76 2.02 -13.36 -12.32
CA ALA A 76 3.27 -13.53 -11.57
C ALA A 76 3.02 -13.68 -10.06
N ALA A 77 2.06 -12.94 -9.52
CA ALA A 77 1.65 -13.08 -8.13
C ALA A 77 0.96 -14.43 -7.87
N ALA A 78 -0.03 -14.78 -8.69
CA ALA A 78 -0.79 -16.02 -8.56
C ALA A 78 0.10 -17.27 -8.68
N ALA A 79 1.10 -17.27 -9.57
CA ALA A 79 2.04 -18.38 -9.76
C ALA A 79 2.83 -18.77 -8.51
N ILE A 80 2.87 -17.90 -7.50
CA ILE A 80 3.56 -18.11 -6.23
C ILE A 80 2.63 -18.06 -5.01
N GLY A 81 1.31 -18.10 -5.26
CA GLY A 81 0.31 -18.07 -4.19
C GLY A 81 0.18 -16.71 -3.50
N LEU A 82 0.61 -15.63 -4.15
CA LEU A 82 0.46 -14.26 -3.69
C LEU A 82 -0.68 -13.55 -4.46
N LYS A 83 -1.00 -12.33 -4.06
CA LYS A 83 -1.93 -11.46 -4.79
C LYS A 83 -1.24 -10.18 -5.21
N ALA A 84 -1.66 -9.60 -6.32
CA ALA A 84 -1.33 -8.25 -6.70
C ALA A 84 -2.42 -7.29 -6.21
N LEU A 85 -2.02 -6.13 -5.70
CA LEU A 85 -2.90 -5.05 -5.28
C LEU A 85 -2.47 -3.77 -5.98
N ARG A 86 -3.37 -3.17 -6.73
CA ARG A 86 -3.15 -1.83 -7.26
C ARG A 86 -3.17 -0.82 -6.11
N THR A 87 -2.08 -0.09 -5.93
CA THR A 87 -1.91 0.88 -4.84
C THR A 87 -1.82 2.32 -5.32
N ALA A 88 -1.48 2.52 -6.60
CA ALA A 88 -1.54 3.80 -7.29
C ALA A 88 -1.81 3.57 -8.78
N PRO A 89 -2.08 4.62 -9.59
CA PRO A 89 -2.37 4.48 -11.02
C PRO A 89 -1.34 3.66 -11.80
N HIS A 90 -0.07 3.71 -11.39
CA HIS A 90 1.06 3.06 -12.09
C HIS A 90 1.76 1.98 -11.26
N SER A 91 1.20 1.54 -10.12
CA SER A 91 1.91 0.62 -9.24
C SER A 91 1.04 -0.49 -8.66
N TYR A 92 1.65 -1.68 -8.57
CA TYR A 92 1.07 -2.90 -8.03
C TYR A 92 1.97 -3.50 -6.97
N GLU A 93 1.43 -3.74 -5.79
CA GLU A 93 2.12 -4.49 -4.74
C GLU A 93 1.82 -5.97 -4.84
N ILE A 94 2.86 -6.81 -4.91
CA ILE A 94 2.73 -8.27 -4.77
C ILE A 94 2.96 -8.64 -3.31
N VAL A 95 1.91 -9.12 -2.66
CA VAL A 95 1.85 -9.36 -1.22
C VAL A 95 1.16 -10.69 -0.88
N PRO A 96 1.38 -11.25 0.33
CA PRO A 96 0.64 -12.42 0.78
C PRO A 96 -0.88 -12.21 0.72
N PRO A 97 -1.67 -13.26 0.42
CA PRO A 97 -3.14 -13.15 0.31
C PRO A 97 -3.82 -12.60 1.57
N LEU A 98 -3.23 -12.87 2.73
CA LEU A 98 -3.71 -12.41 4.03
C LEU A 98 -3.15 -11.05 4.45
N ALA A 99 -2.32 -10.42 3.64
CA ALA A 99 -1.85 -9.05 3.88
C ALA A 99 -2.98 -8.08 3.53
N ASP A 100 -3.66 -7.58 4.55
CA ASP A 100 -4.63 -6.49 4.45
C ASP A 100 -4.57 -5.62 5.71
N LYS A 101 -4.91 -4.34 5.55
CA LYS A 101 -4.84 -3.35 6.63
C LYS A 101 -5.88 -3.63 7.73
N GLY A 102 -7.03 -4.22 7.41
CA GLY A 102 -8.05 -4.57 8.39
C GLY A 102 -7.61 -5.72 9.30
N ARG A 103 -6.95 -6.73 8.75
CA ARG A 103 -6.32 -7.78 9.54
C ARG A 103 -5.19 -7.22 10.43
N ALA A 104 -4.35 -6.36 9.87
CA ALA A 104 -3.29 -5.69 10.63
C ALA A 104 -3.86 -4.89 11.80
N LEU A 105 -4.92 -4.09 11.58
CA LEU A 105 -5.62 -3.36 12.63
C LEU A 105 -6.08 -4.28 13.76
N LYS A 106 -6.78 -5.38 13.42
CA LYS A 106 -7.27 -6.34 14.42
C LYS A 106 -6.15 -6.95 15.26
N ILE A 107 -5.03 -7.31 14.62
CA ILE A 107 -3.87 -7.87 15.31
C ILE A 107 -3.23 -6.84 16.24
N THR A 108 -3.05 -5.61 15.75
CA THR A 108 -2.46 -4.50 16.52
C THR A 108 -3.33 -4.13 17.70
N ALA A 109 -4.64 -3.93 17.48
CA ALA A 109 -5.59 -3.64 18.56
C ALA A 109 -5.56 -4.72 19.65
N LYS A 110 -5.58 -6.00 19.25
CA LYS A 110 -5.46 -7.13 20.20
C LYS A 110 -4.18 -7.08 21.01
N ARG A 111 -3.03 -6.76 20.38
CA ARG A 111 -1.73 -6.64 21.09
C ARG A 111 -1.71 -5.50 22.08
N LEU A 112 -2.44 -4.43 21.80
CA LEU A 112 -2.58 -3.26 22.68
C LEU A 112 -3.69 -3.43 23.74
N GLY A 113 -4.38 -4.57 23.77
CA GLY A 113 -5.51 -4.80 24.69
C GLY A 113 -6.76 -3.97 24.38
N VAL A 114 -6.88 -3.44 23.15
CA VAL A 114 -8.00 -2.62 22.69
C VAL A 114 -8.87 -3.43 21.74
N HIS A 115 -10.19 -3.32 21.86
CA HIS A 115 -11.08 -3.91 20.87
C HIS A 115 -11.04 -3.10 19.58
N PHE A 116 -10.89 -3.75 18.41
CA PHE A 116 -10.73 -3.06 17.13
C PHE A 116 -11.86 -2.10 16.77
N ARG A 117 -13.09 -2.33 17.28
CA ARG A 117 -14.21 -1.39 17.14
C ARG A 117 -14.07 -0.13 18.01
N MET A 118 -13.09 -0.06 18.89
CA MET A 118 -12.73 1.13 19.67
C MET A 118 -11.54 1.88 19.06
N THR A 119 -11.28 1.67 17.77
CA THR A 119 -10.22 2.35 17.05
C THR A 119 -10.80 3.29 16.01
N ALA A 120 -10.13 4.40 15.77
CA ALA A 120 -10.33 5.24 14.59
C ALA A 120 -9.33 4.86 13.51
N ALA A 121 -9.73 4.96 12.25
CA ALA A 121 -8.86 4.73 11.11
C ALA A 121 -9.13 5.77 10.02
N VAL A 122 -8.07 6.17 9.34
CA VAL A 122 -8.13 7.12 8.22
C VAL A 122 -7.53 6.45 6.99
N GLY A 123 -8.15 6.63 5.84
CA GLY A 123 -7.69 6.07 4.58
C GLY A 123 -7.89 7.00 3.40
N ASP A 124 -7.13 6.79 2.34
CA ASP A 124 -7.16 7.59 1.11
C ASP A 124 -7.53 6.77 -0.13
N SER A 125 -7.36 5.44 -0.09
CA SER A 125 -7.50 4.59 -1.27
C SER A 125 -8.10 3.22 -0.95
N MET A 126 -8.39 2.44 -2.00
CA MET A 126 -9.10 1.15 -1.86
C MET A 126 -8.35 0.10 -1.03
N ASN A 127 -7.02 0.19 -0.91
CA ASN A 127 -6.25 -0.70 -0.04
C ASN A 127 -6.50 -0.43 1.46
N ASP A 128 -7.11 0.71 1.83
CA ASP A 128 -7.53 1.06 3.18
C ASP A 128 -8.92 0.54 3.53
N LEU A 129 -9.74 0.25 2.52
CA LEU A 129 -11.12 -0.20 2.71
C LEU A 129 -11.26 -1.35 3.73
N PRO A 130 -10.42 -2.41 3.73
CA PRO A 130 -10.51 -3.46 4.74
C PRO A 130 -10.32 -2.96 6.17
N MET A 131 -9.50 -1.92 6.38
CA MET A 131 -9.27 -1.32 7.69
C MET A 131 -10.47 -0.45 8.11
N LEU A 132 -10.94 0.39 7.21
CA LEU A 132 -12.10 1.26 7.43
C LEU A 132 -13.37 0.45 7.70
N ALA A 133 -13.55 -0.68 7.03
CA ALA A 133 -14.70 -1.55 7.20
C ALA A 133 -14.77 -2.24 8.58
N VAL A 134 -13.67 -2.33 9.32
CA VAL A 134 -13.61 -3.06 10.60
C VAL A 134 -13.43 -2.16 11.82
N CYS A 135 -12.84 -0.98 11.68
CA CYS A 135 -12.66 -0.04 12.79
C CYS A 135 -14.02 0.49 13.32
N GLY A 136 -14.00 1.13 14.47
CA GLY A 136 -15.22 1.74 15.05
C GLY A 136 -15.55 3.09 14.44
N LEU A 137 -14.52 3.86 14.09
CA LEU A 137 -14.62 5.23 13.57
C LEU A 137 -13.82 5.33 12.26
N PRO A 138 -14.43 5.02 11.10
CA PRO A 138 -13.78 5.13 9.81
C PRO A 138 -13.86 6.56 9.26
N TYR A 139 -12.74 7.06 8.77
CA TYR A 139 -12.63 8.36 8.10
C TYR A 139 -11.90 8.23 6.76
N ALA A 140 -12.35 8.97 5.78
CA ALA A 140 -11.60 9.22 4.55
C ALA A 140 -10.87 10.56 4.67
N VAL A 141 -9.72 10.72 4.01
CA VAL A 141 -9.12 12.04 3.82
C VAL A 141 -9.95 12.87 2.84
N SER A 142 -9.78 14.19 2.88
CA SER A 142 -10.57 15.13 2.04
C SER A 142 -10.37 14.92 0.54
N ASP A 143 -9.19 14.43 0.13
CA ASP A 143 -8.83 14.12 -1.27
C ASP A 143 -8.74 12.60 -1.55
N ALA A 144 -9.51 11.79 -0.81
CA ALA A 144 -9.57 10.35 -1.03
C ALA A 144 -9.97 9.99 -2.47
N SER A 145 -9.52 8.82 -2.92
CA SER A 145 -9.85 8.31 -4.26
C SER A 145 -11.36 8.26 -4.49
N CYS A 146 -11.79 8.50 -5.73
CA CYS A 146 -13.22 8.47 -6.09
C CYS A 146 -13.89 7.15 -5.75
N GLU A 147 -13.15 6.04 -5.85
CA GLU A 147 -13.64 4.70 -5.49
C GLU A 147 -13.91 4.61 -3.98
N LEU A 148 -13.00 5.09 -3.13
CA LEU A 148 -13.16 5.07 -1.69
C LEU A 148 -14.27 6.03 -1.24
N ALA A 149 -14.38 7.20 -1.85
CA ALA A 149 -15.41 8.20 -1.53
C ALA A 149 -16.85 7.66 -1.72
N ARG A 150 -17.05 6.69 -2.61
CA ARG A 150 -18.38 6.04 -2.84
C ARG A 150 -18.89 5.26 -1.63
N PHE A 151 -18.05 4.90 -0.68
CA PHE A 151 -18.46 4.21 0.55
C PHE A 151 -19.06 5.16 1.60
N GLY A 152 -18.98 6.49 1.39
CA GLY A 152 -19.64 7.48 2.24
C GLY A 152 -19.05 7.58 3.65
N PHE A 153 -17.77 7.30 3.83
CA PHE A 153 -17.10 7.54 5.10
C PHE A 153 -17.07 9.03 5.47
N ALA A 154 -17.09 9.33 6.76
CA ALA A 154 -16.90 10.70 7.23
C ALA A 154 -15.51 11.21 6.81
N VAL A 155 -15.43 12.50 6.45
CA VAL A 155 -14.17 13.13 6.08
C VAL A 155 -13.44 13.58 7.34
N ALA A 156 -12.13 13.30 7.42
CA ALA A 156 -11.31 13.54 8.61
C ALA A 156 -11.17 15.03 8.94
N GLY A 157 -10.97 15.86 7.93
CA GLY A 157 -10.80 17.31 8.07
C GLY A 157 -11.35 18.06 6.87
N SER A 158 -10.92 19.31 6.71
CA SER A 158 -11.39 20.22 5.65
C SER A 158 -10.51 20.17 4.39
N ASP A 159 -9.25 19.80 4.54
CA ASP A 159 -8.27 19.61 3.46
C ASP A 159 -7.17 18.67 3.90
N ARG A 160 -6.34 18.17 2.94
CA ARG A 160 -5.29 17.19 3.19
C ARG A 160 -4.29 17.58 4.28
N ASN A 161 -4.01 18.87 4.46
CA ASN A 161 -3.06 19.35 5.46
C ASN A 161 -3.66 19.37 6.86
N THR A 162 -4.99 19.49 6.96
CA THR A 162 -5.73 19.60 8.23
C THR A 162 -6.44 18.31 8.63
N ASP A 163 -6.61 17.34 7.72
CA ASP A 163 -7.34 16.11 7.95
C ASP A 163 -6.94 15.40 9.25
N LEU A 164 -5.67 15.09 9.44
CA LEU A 164 -5.20 14.40 10.64
C LEU A 164 -5.19 15.29 11.89
N PRO A 165 -4.67 16.55 11.86
CA PRO A 165 -4.75 17.46 12.99
C PRO A 165 -6.18 17.69 13.49
N GLU A 166 -7.13 17.95 12.61
CA GLU A 166 -8.53 18.16 12.97
C GLU A 166 -9.17 16.90 13.57
N LEU A 167 -8.89 15.73 12.98
CA LEU A 167 -9.37 14.46 13.51
C LEU A 167 -8.82 14.19 14.92
N PHE A 168 -7.51 14.36 15.13
CA PHE A 168 -6.88 14.17 16.45
C PHE A 168 -7.46 15.13 17.50
N ASP A 169 -7.72 16.36 17.13
CA ASP A 169 -8.36 17.33 18.04
C ASP A 169 -9.77 16.86 18.43
N LYS A 170 -10.59 16.43 17.49
CA LYS A 170 -11.94 15.88 17.74
C LYS A 170 -11.90 14.64 18.65
N VAL A 171 -10.99 13.70 18.36
CA VAL A 171 -10.82 12.47 19.18
C VAL A 171 -10.40 12.83 20.60
N SER A 172 -9.43 13.73 20.77
CA SER A 172 -8.91 14.12 22.08
C SER A 172 -9.94 14.82 22.96
N ARG A 173 -10.90 15.53 22.35
CA ARG A 173 -12.00 16.23 23.03
C ARG A 173 -13.21 15.35 23.27
N GLY A 174 -13.23 14.11 22.80
CA GLY A 174 -14.38 13.22 22.90
C GLY A 174 -15.62 13.70 22.14
N VAL A 175 -15.41 14.41 21.03
CA VAL A 175 -16.45 15.02 20.19
C VAL A 175 -16.81 14.09 19.01
N LEU A 176 -16.60 12.80 19.16
CA LEU A 176 -16.91 11.78 18.13
C LEU A 176 -18.07 10.89 18.58
#